data_f3c2b81ffa18cecce95ffedd4b4d35b1
#
_entry.id   f3c2b81ffa18cecce95ffedd4b4d35b1
#
_cell.length_a   1.000
_cell.length_b   1.000
_cell.length_c   1.000
_cell.angle_alpha   90.00
_cell.angle_beta   90.00
_cell.angle_gamma   90.00
#
_symmetry.space_group_name_H-M   'P 1'
#
loop_
_entity.id
_entity.type
_entity.pdbx_description
1 polymer ?
#
loop_
_entity_poly.entity_id
_entity_poly.type
_entity_poly.pdbx_seq_one_letter_code
_entity_poly.pdbx_strand_id
1 'polypeptide(L)'
;MADTENYTCYSCGASVAVDAKMCSYCKNPVRITTFNNVWDLPDPTVKKYIKSYEKDIGGESDGGAQTAIAFCFLKLKLYDKAIEAFESALENSFDNSEVFFYYAVSQLKGKKAFMASRGHIDKAIEYLSAAIQIEARSVYHYFLAYIKYDFFKRKGYNISPDYAEESEKAQSIGLSDGDIEHLYSVLSVERPSNL
;
A
#
# COMPACT_ATOMS: atom_id res chain seq x y z
N MET A 1 3.14 -1.55 41.91
CA MET A 1 3.38 -2.51 40.83
C MET A 1 2.87 -1.82 39.59
N ALA A 2 3.71 -1.53 38.63
CA ALA A 2 3.26 -0.88 37.38
C ALA A 2 2.39 -1.91 36.64
N ASP A 3 1.12 -1.57 36.38
CA ASP A 3 0.28 -2.33 35.47
C ASP A 3 0.97 -2.33 34.10
N THR A 4 1.60 -3.44 33.77
CA THR A 4 2.13 -3.67 32.43
C THR A 4 0.92 -3.89 31.54
N GLU A 5 0.49 -2.83 30.85
CA GLU A 5 -0.50 -2.96 29.78
C GLU A 5 0.04 -3.96 28.76
N ASN A 6 -0.67 -5.04 28.55
CA ASN A 6 -0.34 -6.07 27.59
C ASN A 6 -1.28 -5.97 26.39
N TYR A 7 -0.72 -6.06 25.20
CA TYR A 7 -1.49 -6.20 23.96
C TYR A 7 -1.69 -7.66 23.59
N THR A 8 -2.75 -7.91 22.84
CA THR A 8 -2.98 -9.22 22.24
C THR A 8 -2.41 -9.24 20.83
N CYS A 9 -1.57 -10.25 20.52
CA CYS A 9 -1.06 -10.43 19.17
C CYS A 9 -2.18 -10.80 18.20
N TYR A 10 -2.40 -10.00 17.17
CA TYR A 10 -3.46 -10.22 16.18
C TYR A 10 -3.28 -11.50 15.34
N SER A 11 -2.06 -12.05 15.28
CA SER A 11 -1.80 -13.30 14.57
C SER A 11 -2.13 -14.55 15.36
N CYS A 12 -1.77 -14.61 16.68
CA CYS A 12 -1.86 -15.85 17.48
C CYS A 12 -2.64 -15.71 18.79
N GLY A 13 -3.06 -14.50 19.18
CA GLY A 13 -3.80 -14.26 20.42
C GLY A 13 -2.95 -14.24 21.69
N ALA A 14 -1.63 -14.37 21.61
CA ALA A 14 -0.76 -14.34 22.78
C ALA A 14 -0.67 -12.92 23.36
N SER A 15 -0.58 -12.82 24.70
CA SER A 15 -0.30 -11.57 25.39
C SER A 15 1.15 -11.17 25.17
N VAL A 16 1.40 -9.94 24.74
CA VAL A 16 2.72 -9.37 24.44
C VAL A 16 2.85 -7.98 25.05
N ALA A 17 4.08 -7.52 25.26
CA ALA A 17 4.32 -6.18 25.76
C ALA A 17 3.78 -5.12 24.79
N VAL A 18 3.35 -3.99 25.31
CA VAL A 18 2.73 -2.87 24.57
C VAL A 18 3.63 -2.32 23.44
N ASP A 19 4.92 -2.34 23.64
CA ASP A 19 5.94 -1.84 22.70
C ASP A 19 6.48 -2.91 21.75
N ALA A 20 6.00 -4.16 21.88
CA ALA A 20 6.47 -5.27 21.06
C ALA A 20 6.06 -5.10 19.59
N LYS A 21 7.03 -4.92 18.70
CA LYS A 21 6.80 -4.91 17.24
C LYS A 21 6.56 -6.31 16.68
N MET A 22 7.29 -7.31 17.22
CA MET A 22 7.21 -8.71 16.80
C MET A 22 6.77 -9.57 17.99
N CYS A 23 5.87 -10.51 17.72
CA CYS A 23 5.40 -11.44 18.73
C CYS A 23 6.50 -12.46 19.11
N SER A 24 6.81 -12.58 20.40
CA SER A 24 7.81 -13.53 20.89
C SER A 24 7.41 -15.00 20.66
N TYR A 25 6.13 -15.29 20.52
CA TYR A 25 5.57 -16.64 20.34
C TYR A 25 5.51 -17.06 18.86
N CYS A 26 4.80 -16.29 18.02
CA CYS A 26 4.58 -16.68 16.62
C CYS A 26 5.55 -16.03 15.62
N LYS A 27 6.41 -15.12 16.08
CA LYS A 27 7.39 -14.37 15.27
C LYS A 27 6.80 -13.48 14.17
N ASN A 28 5.49 -13.30 14.15
CA ASN A 28 4.82 -12.37 13.25
C ASN A 28 4.75 -10.97 13.87
N PRO A 29 4.55 -9.90 13.08
CA PRO A 29 4.26 -8.57 13.60
C PRO A 29 3.11 -8.60 14.61
N VAL A 30 3.20 -7.85 15.70
CA VAL A 30 2.09 -7.74 16.66
C VAL A 30 0.91 -7.02 16.03
N ARG A 31 1.20 -5.95 15.27
CA ARG A 31 0.24 -5.15 14.50
C ARG A 31 0.79 -4.88 13.09
N ILE A 32 -0.11 -4.70 12.15
CA ILE A 32 0.22 -4.26 10.79
C ILE A 32 0.17 -2.72 10.76
N THR A 33 1.31 -2.08 10.59
CA THR A 33 1.43 -0.62 10.51
C THR A 33 1.94 -0.14 9.16
N THR A 34 2.57 -1.03 8.37
CA THR A 34 3.08 -0.78 7.01
C THR A 34 2.73 -1.97 6.12
N PHE A 35 2.75 -1.77 4.82
CA PHE A 35 2.53 -2.87 3.86
C PHE A 35 3.61 -3.95 3.95
N ASN A 36 4.86 -3.56 4.26
CA ASN A 36 5.94 -4.53 4.45
C ASN A 36 5.70 -5.51 5.61
N ASN A 37 4.92 -5.10 6.62
CA ASN A 37 4.56 -6.02 7.71
C ASN A 37 3.68 -7.19 7.26
N VAL A 38 3.00 -7.07 6.14
CA VAL A 38 2.09 -8.11 5.63
C VAL A 38 2.60 -8.79 4.37
N TRP A 39 3.57 -8.18 3.67
CA TRP A 39 4.03 -8.64 2.36
C TRP A 39 4.52 -10.09 2.35
N ASP A 40 5.39 -10.46 3.29
CA ASP A 40 5.99 -11.80 3.37
C ASP A 40 5.14 -12.81 4.17
N LEU A 41 4.00 -12.39 4.71
CA LEU A 41 3.15 -13.28 5.49
C LEU A 41 2.39 -14.26 4.59
N PRO A 42 2.26 -15.54 5.00
CA PRO A 42 1.39 -16.50 4.32
C PRO A 42 -0.08 -16.06 4.36
N ASP A 43 -0.83 -16.31 3.28
CA ASP A 43 -2.25 -15.93 3.16
C ASP A 43 -3.12 -16.37 4.35
N PRO A 44 -2.97 -17.59 4.94
CA PRO A 44 -3.74 -17.97 6.12
C PRO A 44 -3.48 -17.07 7.34
N THR A 45 -2.24 -16.58 7.48
CA THR A 45 -1.85 -15.63 8.54
C THR A 45 -2.48 -14.27 8.30
N VAL A 46 -2.41 -13.76 7.05
CA VAL A 46 -3.06 -12.50 6.66
C VAL A 46 -4.56 -12.51 6.96
N LYS A 47 -5.25 -13.62 6.66
CA LYS A 47 -6.68 -13.79 6.98
C LYS A 47 -6.97 -13.77 8.48
N LYS A 48 -6.04 -14.21 9.34
CA LYS A 48 -6.18 -14.09 10.80
C LYS A 48 -6.14 -12.63 11.26
N TYR A 49 -5.20 -11.84 10.69
CA TYR A 49 -5.13 -10.40 10.96
C TYR A 49 -6.45 -9.70 10.61
N ILE A 50 -6.98 -9.94 9.41
CA ILE A 50 -8.27 -9.35 8.99
C ILE A 50 -9.35 -9.65 10.04
N LYS A 51 -9.53 -10.92 10.40
CA LYS A 51 -10.53 -11.34 11.39
C LYS A 51 -10.33 -10.69 12.77
N SER A 52 -9.10 -10.45 13.17
CA SER A 52 -8.78 -9.82 14.45
C SER A 52 -9.10 -8.33 14.41
N TYR A 53 -8.68 -7.62 13.33
CA TYR A 53 -8.99 -6.21 13.16
C TYR A 53 -10.48 -5.93 12.96
N GLU A 54 -11.22 -6.80 12.25
CA GLU A 54 -12.69 -6.69 12.08
C GLU A 54 -13.46 -6.71 13.43
N LYS A 55 -12.89 -7.35 14.47
CA LYS A 55 -13.47 -7.35 15.81
C LYS A 55 -13.22 -6.04 16.56
N ASP A 56 -12.15 -5.34 16.21
CA ASP A 56 -11.74 -4.10 16.87
C ASP A 56 -12.32 -2.85 16.19
N ILE A 57 -12.96 -3.00 15.02
CA ILE A 57 -13.64 -1.91 14.31
C ILE A 57 -14.82 -1.42 15.17
N GLY A 58 -14.83 -0.12 15.46
CA GLY A 58 -15.80 0.51 16.36
C GLY A 58 -15.26 0.88 17.74
N GLY A 59 -13.96 0.60 18.01
CA GLY A 59 -13.20 1.11 19.16
C GLY A 59 -12.42 2.39 18.85
N GLU A 60 -11.78 2.98 19.86
CA GLU A 60 -10.98 4.23 19.76
C GLU A 60 -9.76 4.14 18.79
N SER A 61 -9.46 2.97 18.21
CA SER A 61 -8.31 2.70 17.34
C SER A 61 -8.65 2.58 15.86
N ASP A 62 -9.76 3.10 15.39
CA ASP A 62 -10.41 2.74 14.11
C ASP A 62 -9.55 3.03 12.86
N GLY A 63 -8.83 4.16 12.76
CA GLY A 63 -8.04 4.51 11.58
C GLY A 63 -6.89 3.55 11.29
N GLY A 64 -6.19 3.07 12.32
CA GLY A 64 -5.10 2.12 12.19
C GLY A 64 -5.58 0.71 11.80
N ALA A 65 -6.75 0.30 12.26
CA ALA A 65 -7.36 -0.99 11.93
C ALA A 65 -7.78 -1.04 10.45
N GLN A 66 -8.41 0.01 9.94
CA GLN A 66 -8.80 0.11 8.52
C GLN A 66 -7.60 0.08 7.59
N THR A 67 -6.52 0.81 7.92
CA THR A 67 -5.25 0.76 7.19
C THR A 67 -4.67 -0.66 7.15
N ALA A 68 -4.63 -1.34 8.29
CA ALA A 68 -4.12 -2.71 8.38
C ALA A 68 -4.94 -3.69 7.54
N ILE A 69 -6.28 -3.58 7.59
CA ILE A 69 -7.20 -4.38 6.78
C ILE A 69 -6.99 -4.11 5.29
N ALA A 70 -6.84 -2.85 4.89
CA ALA A 70 -6.59 -2.47 3.50
C ALA A 70 -5.29 -3.10 2.96
N PHE A 71 -4.20 -3.04 3.73
CA PHE A 71 -2.94 -3.71 3.38
C PHE A 71 -3.11 -5.24 3.27
N CYS A 72 -3.86 -5.84 4.18
CA CYS A 72 -4.16 -7.27 4.14
C CYS A 72 -4.96 -7.66 2.89
N PHE A 73 -6.00 -6.90 2.53
CA PHE A 73 -6.78 -7.16 1.32
C PHE A 73 -5.95 -6.97 0.05
N LEU A 74 -5.11 -5.93 -0.02
CA LEU A 74 -4.20 -5.73 -1.14
C LEU A 74 -3.24 -6.91 -1.31
N LYS A 75 -2.62 -7.39 -0.22
CA LYS A 75 -1.75 -8.57 -0.23
C LYS A 75 -2.47 -9.82 -0.77
N LEU A 76 -3.73 -10.00 -0.39
CA LEU A 76 -4.57 -11.10 -0.88
C LEU A 76 -5.14 -10.85 -2.29
N LYS A 77 -4.78 -9.75 -2.95
CA LYS A 77 -5.28 -9.34 -4.28
C LYS A 77 -6.80 -9.18 -4.34
N LEU A 78 -7.42 -8.90 -3.20
CA LEU A 78 -8.84 -8.59 -3.07
C LEU A 78 -9.04 -7.07 -3.28
N TYR A 79 -8.76 -6.62 -4.51
CA TYR A 79 -8.61 -5.20 -4.85
C TYR A 79 -9.84 -4.34 -4.53
N ASP A 80 -11.06 -4.83 -4.79
CA ASP A 80 -12.28 -4.05 -4.49
C ASP A 80 -12.42 -3.82 -2.99
N LYS A 81 -12.18 -4.86 -2.15
CA LYS A 81 -12.17 -4.73 -0.70
C LYS A 81 -11.04 -3.86 -0.19
N ALA A 82 -9.86 -3.93 -0.84
CA ALA A 82 -8.74 -3.07 -0.49
C ALA A 82 -9.08 -1.59 -0.75
N ILE A 83 -9.70 -1.28 -1.89
CA ILE A 83 -10.14 0.07 -2.24
C ILE A 83 -11.13 0.61 -1.19
N GLU A 84 -12.18 -0.15 -0.84
CA GLU A 84 -13.16 0.24 0.18
C GLU A 84 -12.51 0.49 1.55
N ALA A 85 -11.60 -0.39 1.97
CA ALA A 85 -10.89 -0.25 3.24
C ALA A 85 -9.91 0.93 3.23
N PHE A 86 -9.24 1.22 2.10
CA PHE A 86 -8.40 2.41 1.96
C PHE A 86 -9.24 3.69 1.98
N GLU A 87 -10.40 3.73 1.33
CA GLU A 87 -11.31 4.88 1.38
C GLU A 87 -11.70 5.19 2.84
N SER A 88 -12.07 4.17 3.61
CA SER A 88 -12.38 4.33 5.04
C SER A 88 -11.14 4.74 5.87
N ALA A 89 -9.95 4.20 5.56
CA ALA A 89 -8.73 4.57 6.25
C ALA A 89 -8.33 6.04 6.01
N LEU A 90 -8.54 6.54 4.79
CA LEU A 90 -8.21 7.90 4.40
C LEU A 90 -9.06 8.97 5.09
N GLU A 91 -10.23 8.63 5.60
CA GLU A 91 -11.06 9.53 6.43
C GLU A 91 -10.34 9.95 7.72
N ASN A 92 -9.38 9.12 8.21
CA ASN A 92 -8.70 9.32 9.49
C ASN A 92 -7.16 9.36 9.39
N SER A 93 -6.59 9.24 8.17
CA SER A 93 -5.13 9.11 7.96
C SER A 93 -4.64 10.04 6.86
N PHE A 94 -4.68 11.36 7.11
CA PHE A 94 -4.34 12.38 6.12
C PHE A 94 -2.83 12.57 5.89
N ASP A 95 -1.98 12.07 6.76
CA ASP A 95 -0.53 12.28 6.78
C ASP A 95 0.30 11.03 6.45
N ASN A 96 -0.36 9.91 6.15
CA ASN A 96 0.32 8.65 5.84
C ASN A 96 0.46 8.45 4.32
N SER A 97 1.61 8.86 3.77
CA SER A 97 1.92 8.73 2.33
C SER A 97 1.78 7.30 1.80
N GLU A 98 2.05 6.29 2.64
CA GLU A 98 1.99 4.88 2.26
C GLU A 98 0.54 4.42 2.00
N VAL A 99 -0.44 4.92 2.76
CA VAL A 99 -1.86 4.63 2.55
C VAL A 99 -2.31 5.15 1.18
N PHE A 100 -1.96 6.39 0.84
CA PHE A 100 -2.25 7.00 -0.45
C PHE A 100 -1.61 6.24 -1.61
N PHE A 101 -0.34 5.85 -1.44
CA PHE A 101 0.40 5.08 -2.46
C PHE A 101 -0.26 3.72 -2.74
N TYR A 102 -0.54 2.92 -1.71
CA TYR A 102 -1.14 1.60 -1.91
C TYR A 102 -2.61 1.65 -2.31
N TYR A 103 -3.33 2.71 -1.96
CA TYR A 103 -4.63 2.98 -2.58
C TYR A 103 -4.49 3.17 -4.09
N ALA A 104 -3.54 4.02 -4.54
CA ALA A 104 -3.28 4.22 -5.97
C ALA A 104 -2.89 2.90 -6.68
N VAL A 105 -2.06 2.07 -6.05
CA VAL A 105 -1.73 0.71 -6.55
C VAL A 105 -2.99 -0.15 -6.71
N SER A 106 -3.89 -0.12 -5.74
CA SER A 106 -5.15 -0.91 -5.75
C SER A 106 -6.06 -0.55 -6.91
N GLN A 107 -6.02 0.69 -7.41
CA GLN A 107 -6.83 1.15 -8.54
C GLN A 107 -6.53 0.40 -9.84
N LEU A 108 -5.32 -0.13 -10.01
CA LEU A 108 -4.97 -0.92 -11.20
C LEU A 108 -5.51 -2.36 -11.16
N LYS A 109 -5.96 -2.83 -10.00
CA LYS A 109 -6.60 -4.16 -9.80
C LYS A 109 -5.80 -5.32 -10.43
N GLY A 110 -4.48 -5.30 -10.30
CA GLY A 110 -3.59 -6.33 -10.85
C GLY A 110 -3.51 -6.34 -12.37
N LYS A 111 -3.85 -5.24 -13.04
CA LYS A 111 -3.78 -5.09 -14.50
C LYS A 111 -2.76 -4.05 -14.89
N LYS A 112 -2.21 -4.18 -16.12
CA LYS A 112 -1.39 -3.11 -16.72
C LYS A 112 -2.20 -1.82 -16.78
N ALA A 113 -1.57 -0.68 -16.55
CA ALA A 113 -2.26 0.62 -16.58
C ALA A 113 -2.97 0.86 -17.92
N PHE A 114 -2.41 0.38 -19.02
CA PHE A 114 -3.03 0.42 -20.36
C PHE A 114 -4.45 -0.17 -20.39
N MET A 115 -4.71 -1.21 -19.58
CA MET A 115 -5.99 -1.93 -19.54
C MET A 115 -6.99 -1.34 -18.52
N ALA A 116 -6.55 -0.43 -17.67
CA ALA A 116 -7.41 0.20 -16.67
C ALA A 116 -8.37 1.20 -17.32
N SER A 117 -9.53 1.44 -16.68
CA SER A 117 -10.43 2.51 -17.09
C SER A 117 -9.85 3.88 -16.78
N ARG A 118 -10.26 4.90 -17.52
CA ARG A 118 -9.81 6.27 -17.30
C ARG A 118 -10.07 6.74 -15.87
N GLY A 119 -11.23 6.45 -15.30
CA GLY A 119 -11.57 6.84 -13.93
C GLY A 119 -10.64 6.22 -12.87
N HIS A 120 -10.23 4.95 -13.05
CA HIS A 120 -9.23 4.33 -12.15
C HIS A 120 -7.84 4.94 -12.30
N ILE A 121 -7.45 5.31 -13.52
CA ILE A 121 -6.18 6.00 -13.77
C ILE A 121 -6.17 7.40 -13.14
N ASP A 122 -7.24 8.16 -13.31
CA ASP A 122 -7.34 9.51 -12.75
C ASP A 122 -7.29 9.47 -11.20
N LYS A 123 -8.02 8.54 -10.57
CA LYS A 123 -7.91 8.30 -9.12
C LYS A 123 -6.49 7.89 -8.71
N ALA A 124 -5.86 6.96 -9.43
CA ALA A 124 -4.50 6.53 -9.10
C ALA A 124 -3.51 7.70 -9.14
N ILE A 125 -3.59 8.57 -10.16
CA ILE A 125 -2.73 9.75 -10.26
C ILE A 125 -3.01 10.76 -9.15
N GLU A 126 -4.28 11.01 -8.83
CA GLU A 126 -4.69 11.93 -7.77
C GLU A 126 -4.08 11.51 -6.42
N TYR A 127 -4.29 10.27 -6.00
CA TYR A 127 -3.81 9.78 -4.72
C TYR A 127 -2.29 9.59 -4.69
N LEU A 128 -1.68 9.19 -5.81
CA LEU A 128 -0.23 9.14 -5.93
C LEU A 128 0.41 10.53 -5.82
N SER A 129 -0.23 11.55 -6.41
CA SER A 129 0.21 12.95 -6.26
C SER A 129 0.10 13.42 -4.82
N ALA A 130 -0.95 13.05 -4.11
CA ALA A 130 -1.08 13.33 -2.67
C ALA A 130 0.01 12.62 -1.86
N ALA A 131 0.31 11.35 -2.15
CA ALA A 131 1.41 10.63 -1.51
C ALA A 131 2.75 11.35 -1.69
N ILE A 132 3.05 11.84 -2.90
CA ILE A 132 4.26 12.59 -3.22
C ILE A 132 4.33 13.92 -2.45
N GLN A 133 3.21 14.60 -2.26
CA GLN A 133 3.15 15.86 -1.50
C GLN A 133 3.42 15.64 0.01
N ILE A 134 2.97 14.52 0.57
CA ILE A 134 3.22 14.15 1.97
C ILE A 134 4.68 13.74 2.13
N GLU A 135 5.18 12.90 1.25
CA GLU A 135 6.55 12.38 1.28
C GLU A 135 7.01 12.04 -0.13
N ALA A 136 8.05 12.74 -0.61
CA ALA A 136 8.61 12.50 -1.94
C ALA A 136 9.52 11.27 -1.94
N ARG A 137 8.95 10.07 -2.18
CA ARG A 137 9.72 8.83 -2.34
C ARG A 137 9.97 8.52 -3.82
N SER A 138 11.14 7.96 -4.12
CA SER A 138 11.54 7.57 -5.47
C SER A 138 10.54 6.65 -6.16
N VAL A 139 10.05 5.64 -5.46
CA VAL A 139 9.08 4.66 -5.98
C VAL A 139 7.72 5.29 -6.32
N TYR A 140 7.32 6.39 -5.67
CA TYR A 140 6.08 7.09 -5.97
C TYR A 140 6.16 7.80 -7.33
N HIS A 141 7.26 8.53 -7.58
CA HIS A 141 7.53 9.13 -8.88
C HIS A 141 7.67 8.07 -9.98
N TYR A 142 8.33 6.95 -9.68
CA TYR A 142 8.48 5.88 -10.65
C TYR A 142 7.14 5.22 -10.99
N PHE A 143 6.25 5.01 -10.02
CA PHE A 143 4.91 4.51 -10.29
C PHE A 143 4.09 5.50 -11.13
N LEU A 144 4.23 6.79 -10.88
CA LEU A 144 3.61 7.84 -11.69
C LEU A 144 4.16 7.81 -13.14
N ALA A 145 5.49 7.64 -13.29
CA ALA A 145 6.12 7.45 -14.60
C ALA A 145 5.55 6.22 -15.34
N TYR A 146 5.38 5.09 -14.63
CA TYR A 146 4.78 3.89 -15.20
C TYR A 146 3.36 4.13 -15.70
N ILE A 147 2.49 4.77 -14.91
CA ILE A 147 1.12 5.10 -15.33
C ILE A 147 1.14 6.02 -16.56
N LYS A 148 1.97 7.06 -16.54
CA LYS A 148 2.09 8.03 -17.65
C LYS A 148 2.61 7.35 -18.93
N TYR A 149 3.57 6.44 -18.82
CA TYR A 149 4.06 5.67 -19.95
C TYR A 149 3.01 4.69 -20.47
N ASP A 150 2.54 3.76 -19.60
CA ASP A 150 1.74 2.62 -20.04
C ASP A 150 0.31 3.01 -20.43
N PHE A 151 -0.29 4.02 -19.79
CA PHE A 151 -1.63 4.47 -20.15
C PHE A 151 -1.62 5.62 -21.18
N PHE A 152 -0.87 6.70 -20.92
CA PHE A 152 -0.97 7.90 -21.77
C PHE A 152 -0.08 7.79 -23.00
N LYS A 153 1.24 7.58 -22.86
CA LYS A 153 2.16 7.55 -23.99
C LYS A 153 1.81 6.47 -25.00
N ARG A 154 1.51 5.25 -24.52
CA ARG A 154 1.15 4.12 -25.43
C ARG A 154 -0.18 4.32 -26.16
N LYS A 155 -1.09 5.14 -25.61
CA LYS A 155 -2.36 5.52 -26.24
C LYS A 155 -2.24 6.80 -27.09
N GLY A 156 -1.05 7.37 -27.22
CA GLY A 156 -0.81 8.57 -28.01
C GLY A 156 -1.22 9.89 -27.36
N TYR A 157 -1.47 9.89 -26.03
CA TYR A 157 -1.77 11.12 -25.31
C TYR A 157 -0.47 11.83 -24.88
N ASN A 158 -0.42 13.13 -25.11
CA ASN A 158 0.64 14.00 -24.59
C ASN A 158 0.18 14.61 -23.27
N ILE A 159 0.97 14.43 -22.22
CA ILE A 159 0.73 15.01 -20.88
C ILE A 159 2.03 15.63 -20.35
N SER A 160 1.91 16.64 -19.51
CA SER A 160 3.07 17.28 -18.85
C SER A 160 2.80 17.38 -17.34
N PRO A 161 3.79 17.09 -16.48
CA PRO A 161 5.09 16.50 -16.86
C PRO A 161 4.91 15.10 -17.46
N ASP A 162 5.79 14.68 -18.37
CA ASP A 162 5.70 13.39 -19.02
C ASP A 162 6.29 12.24 -18.15
N TYR A 163 6.32 11.03 -18.69
CA TYR A 163 6.84 9.88 -17.96
C TYR A 163 8.37 9.93 -17.78
N ALA A 164 9.10 10.55 -18.70
CA ALA A 164 10.56 10.64 -18.61
C ALA A 164 10.96 11.61 -17.49
N GLU A 165 10.30 12.77 -17.40
CA GLU A 165 10.49 13.73 -16.33
C GLU A 165 10.23 13.11 -14.94
N GLU A 166 9.17 12.29 -14.81
CA GLU A 166 8.89 11.59 -13.52
C GLU A 166 9.92 10.50 -13.23
N SER A 167 10.41 9.80 -14.26
CA SER A 167 11.47 8.79 -14.10
C SER A 167 12.79 9.43 -13.67
N GLU A 168 13.16 10.59 -14.23
CA GLU A 168 14.35 11.36 -13.82
C GLU A 168 14.25 11.82 -12.37
N LYS A 169 13.07 12.30 -11.93
CA LYS A 169 12.82 12.64 -10.52
C LYS A 169 13.01 11.43 -9.61
N ALA A 170 12.45 10.28 -9.98
CA ALA A 170 12.61 9.05 -9.21
C ALA A 170 14.09 8.67 -9.04
N GLN A 171 14.88 8.75 -10.13
CA GLN A 171 16.30 8.47 -10.10
C GLN A 171 17.07 9.47 -9.22
N SER A 172 16.74 10.76 -9.31
CA SER A 172 17.39 11.81 -8.52
C SER A 172 17.17 11.66 -7.00
N ILE A 173 16.05 11.05 -6.61
CA ILE A 173 15.72 10.74 -5.20
C ILE A 173 16.43 9.47 -4.72
N GLY A 174 16.91 8.62 -5.62
CA GLY A 174 17.63 7.40 -5.28
C GLY A 174 16.79 6.12 -5.45
N LEU A 175 16.12 6.00 -6.61
CA LEU A 175 15.38 4.78 -6.97
C LEU A 175 16.32 3.57 -7.06
N SER A 176 15.97 2.49 -6.38
CA SER A 176 16.70 1.22 -6.45
C SER A 176 15.99 0.18 -7.33
N ASP A 177 16.74 -0.79 -7.86
CA ASP A 177 16.14 -1.92 -8.59
C ASP A 177 15.21 -2.73 -7.68
N GLY A 178 15.54 -2.86 -6.40
CA GLY A 178 14.68 -3.53 -5.43
C GLY A 178 13.31 -2.86 -5.26
N ASP A 179 13.25 -1.52 -5.26
CA ASP A 179 11.99 -0.77 -5.21
C ASP A 179 11.15 -1.03 -6.47
N ILE A 180 11.81 -1.10 -7.64
CA ILE A 180 11.16 -1.38 -8.91
C ILE A 180 10.58 -2.80 -8.91
N GLU A 181 11.37 -3.80 -8.53
CA GLU A 181 10.94 -5.20 -8.48
C GLU A 181 9.78 -5.39 -7.51
N HIS A 182 9.88 -4.77 -6.32
CA HIS A 182 8.81 -4.81 -5.34
C HIS A 182 7.52 -4.20 -5.88
N LEU A 183 7.59 -3.02 -6.50
CA LEU A 183 6.44 -2.36 -7.11
C LEU A 183 5.72 -3.25 -8.12
N TYR A 184 6.44 -3.84 -9.09
CA TYR A 184 5.82 -4.71 -10.09
C TYR A 184 5.27 -6.02 -9.51
N SER A 185 5.90 -6.54 -8.45
CA SER A 185 5.37 -7.68 -7.69
C SER A 185 4.03 -7.35 -7.04
N VAL A 186 3.91 -6.18 -6.41
CA VAL A 186 2.66 -5.72 -5.80
C VAL A 186 1.59 -5.43 -6.85
N LEU A 187 1.97 -4.76 -7.94
CA LEU A 187 1.09 -4.51 -9.10
C LEU A 187 0.63 -5.80 -9.79
N SER A 188 1.37 -6.91 -9.61
CA SER A 188 1.12 -8.19 -10.29
C SER A 188 1.16 -8.08 -11.82
N VAL A 189 2.05 -7.26 -12.35
CA VAL A 189 2.25 -7.05 -13.79
C VAL A 189 3.75 -7.08 -14.13
N GLU A 190 4.06 -7.36 -15.39
CA GLU A 190 5.43 -7.31 -15.88
C GLU A 190 5.89 -5.87 -16.12
N ARG A 191 7.16 -5.59 -15.80
CA ARG A 191 7.80 -4.31 -16.11
C ARG A 191 7.84 -4.10 -17.63
N PRO A 192 7.45 -2.91 -18.14
CA PRO A 192 7.69 -2.56 -19.54
C PRO A 192 9.17 -2.48 -19.86
N SER A 193 9.57 -2.98 -21.03
CA SER A 193 10.98 -2.98 -21.45
C SER A 193 11.58 -1.58 -21.69
N ASN A 194 10.74 -0.56 -21.81
CA ASN A 194 11.13 0.82 -22.14
C ASN A 194 10.98 1.79 -20.96
N LEU A 195 10.92 1.28 -19.72
CA LEU A 195 10.83 2.10 -18.51
C LEU A 195 11.83 1.66 -17.44
#